data_e6e57ee0dd0bfa443bde5ac274d82678
#
_entry.id   e6e57ee0dd0bfa443bde5ac274d82678
#
_cell.length_a   1.000
_cell.length_b   1.000
_cell.length_c   1.000
_cell.angle_alpha   90.00
_cell.angle_beta   90.00
_cell.angle_gamma   90.00
#
_symmetry.space_group_name_H-M   'P 1'
#
loop_
_entity.id
_entity.type
_entity.pdbx_description
1 polymer ?
#
loop_
_entity_poly.entity_id
_entity_poly.type
_entity_poly.pdbx_seq_one_letter_code
_entity_poly.pdbx_strand_id
1 'polypeptide(L)'
;IRHRLQIIHSHGIKNVRVLDRTFNYNPRRAKELLRLFLEFSPDICFHLEIHPALLSEELKKELRQLPAGLLHLEAGIQSLREPVLEKSRRIGKLSDALEGLKFLCSLSNMETHADLIAGLPLYRLDEIFEDIYTLAGYRAGEIQLESLKLLPGTEMRHRADELGIRYSPLPPYEVLQTGEISVGELQTARRLSRLLDAFYNTPAWQELTRELILNDRRFLYRFLAYLTEANLIDQPMSLERRGLVL
;
A
#
# COMPACT_ATOMS: atom_id res chain seq x y z
N ILE A 1 0.73 22.26 -16.12
CA ILE A 1 0.42 21.79 -14.77
C ILE A 1 0.07 22.99 -13.89
N ARG A 2 0.93 24.02 -13.72
CA ARG A 2 0.71 25.20 -12.86
C ARG A 2 -0.68 25.83 -13.03
N HIS A 3 -1.08 26.16 -14.25
CA HIS A 3 -2.40 26.75 -14.52
C HIS A 3 -3.56 25.86 -14.02
N ARG A 4 -3.48 24.54 -14.20
CA ARG A 4 -4.50 23.61 -13.67
C ARG A 4 -4.54 23.60 -12.14
N LEU A 5 -3.38 23.63 -11.49
CA LEU A 5 -3.31 23.71 -10.02
C LEU A 5 -3.88 25.03 -9.48
N GLN A 6 -3.68 26.14 -10.18
CA GLN A 6 -4.28 27.43 -9.84
C GLN A 6 -5.82 27.37 -9.90
N ILE A 7 -6.39 26.71 -10.92
CA ILE A 7 -7.83 26.50 -11.03
C ILE A 7 -8.33 25.60 -9.89
N ILE A 8 -7.65 24.48 -9.61
CA ILE A 8 -7.99 23.58 -8.49
C ILE A 8 -7.97 24.33 -7.16
N HIS A 9 -6.94 25.11 -6.92
CA HIS A 9 -6.78 25.93 -5.71
C HIS A 9 -7.89 26.99 -5.59
N SER A 10 -8.22 27.70 -6.69
CA SER A 10 -9.30 28.71 -6.69
C SER A 10 -10.69 28.14 -6.39
N HIS A 11 -10.88 26.82 -6.58
CA HIS A 11 -12.11 26.10 -6.22
C HIS A 11 -12.09 25.52 -4.80
N GLY A 12 -11.04 25.78 -4.01
CA GLY A 12 -10.92 25.33 -2.63
C GLY A 12 -10.70 23.81 -2.47
N ILE A 13 -10.22 23.13 -3.52
CA ILE A 13 -9.93 21.70 -3.50
C ILE A 13 -8.64 21.48 -2.73
N LYS A 14 -8.71 20.69 -1.65
CA LYS A 14 -7.59 20.48 -0.72
C LYS A 14 -6.79 19.21 -0.97
N ASN A 15 -7.32 18.24 -1.71
CA ASN A 15 -6.65 16.97 -1.97
C ASN A 15 -6.57 16.72 -3.47
N VAL A 16 -5.36 16.45 -3.98
CA VAL A 16 -5.09 16.21 -5.40
C VAL A 16 -4.34 14.90 -5.57
N ARG A 17 -4.97 13.92 -6.20
CA ARG A 17 -4.29 12.68 -6.58
C ARG A 17 -3.59 12.87 -7.93
N VAL A 18 -2.28 12.68 -7.96
CA VAL A 18 -1.48 12.75 -9.18
C VAL A 18 -1.47 11.38 -9.84
N LEU A 19 -2.08 11.26 -11.00
CA LEU A 19 -2.16 10.02 -11.77
C LEU A 19 -0.84 9.76 -12.51
N ASP A 20 0.17 9.35 -11.76
CA ASP A 20 1.49 8.97 -12.26
C ASP A 20 1.96 7.75 -11.47
N ARG A 21 1.93 6.58 -12.11
CA ARG A 21 2.22 5.28 -11.47
C ARG A 21 3.60 5.16 -10.84
N THR A 22 4.54 6.04 -11.18
CA THR A 22 5.89 6.05 -10.61
C THR A 22 6.43 7.48 -10.67
N PHE A 23 5.94 8.33 -9.76
CA PHE A 23 6.28 9.74 -9.71
C PHE A 23 7.79 10.01 -9.75
N ASN A 24 8.57 9.17 -9.08
CA ASN A 24 10.03 9.31 -8.96
C ASN A 24 10.83 8.54 -10.03
N TYR A 25 10.19 8.05 -11.10
CA TYR A 25 10.90 7.42 -12.21
C TYR A 25 11.91 8.36 -12.88
N ASN A 26 11.56 9.64 -12.99
CA ASN A 26 12.46 10.68 -13.46
C ASN A 26 12.75 11.67 -12.31
N PRO A 27 13.92 11.59 -11.65
CA PRO A 27 14.24 12.39 -10.47
C PRO A 27 14.21 13.92 -10.74
N ARG A 28 14.65 14.37 -11.91
CA ARG A 28 14.63 15.79 -12.28
C ARG A 28 13.20 16.32 -12.35
N ARG A 29 12.32 15.61 -13.07
CA ARG A 29 10.90 15.96 -13.18
C ARG A 29 10.22 15.93 -11.82
N ALA A 30 10.48 14.90 -11.00
CA ALA A 30 9.94 14.81 -9.65
C ALA A 30 10.29 16.06 -8.82
N LYS A 31 11.56 16.46 -8.82
CA LYS A 31 12.03 17.64 -8.11
C LYS A 31 11.39 18.94 -8.60
N GLU A 32 11.24 19.11 -9.91
CA GLU A 32 10.56 20.27 -10.50
C GLU A 32 9.08 20.33 -10.07
N LEU A 33 8.40 19.18 -10.01
CA LEU A 33 7.01 19.09 -9.55
C LEU A 33 6.87 19.35 -8.05
N LEU A 34 7.76 18.82 -7.21
CA LEU A 34 7.76 19.10 -5.76
C LEU A 34 7.89 20.59 -5.47
N ARG A 35 8.76 21.29 -6.21
CA ARG A 35 8.89 22.75 -6.09
C ARG A 35 7.62 23.48 -6.49
N LEU A 36 6.94 22.99 -7.54
CA LEU A 36 5.65 23.55 -7.96
C LEU A 36 4.57 23.29 -6.90
N PHE A 37 4.55 22.11 -6.28
CA PHE A 37 3.56 21.78 -5.24
C PHE A 37 3.73 22.64 -3.99
N LEU A 38 4.95 22.99 -3.64
CA LEU A 38 5.25 23.92 -2.53
C LEU A 38 4.54 25.26 -2.66
N GLU A 39 4.28 25.73 -3.88
CA GLU A 39 3.59 27.01 -4.11
C GLU A 39 2.11 26.97 -3.68
N PHE A 40 1.56 25.77 -3.45
CA PHE A 40 0.18 25.55 -3.04
C PHE A 40 0.07 25.05 -1.58
N SER A 41 1.18 25.02 -0.84
CA SER A 41 1.20 24.71 0.59
C SER A 41 0.70 25.91 1.41
N PRO A 42 -0.05 25.73 2.49
CA PRO A 42 -0.57 24.46 3.04
C PRO A 42 -1.94 24.03 2.51
N ASP A 43 -2.44 24.68 1.47
CA ASP A 43 -3.84 24.57 1.05
C ASP A 43 -4.15 23.25 0.32
N ILE A 44 -3.15 22.64 -0.33
CA ILE A 44 -3.32 21.40 -1.11
C ILE A 44 -2.36 20.32 -0.63
N CYS A 45 -2.91 19.14 -0.30
CA CYS A 45 -2.19 17.89 -0.12
C CYS A 45 -2.16 17.10 -1.43
N PHE A 46 -0.97 16.63 -1.85
CA PHE A 46 -0.79 15.85 -3.07
C PHE A 46 -0.53 14.38 -2.76
N HIS A 47 -1.38 13.50 -3.31
CA HIS A 47 -1.19 12.06 -3.25
C HIS A 47 -0.34 11.60 -4.43
N LEU A 48 0.78 10.93 -4.16
CA LEU A 48 1.76 10.49 -5.15
C LEU A 48 2.04 8.99 -5.00
N GLU A 49 2.04 8.26 -6.14
CA GLU A 49 2.56 6.89 -6.19
C GLU A 49 4.08 6.94 -6.37
N ILE A 50 4.83 6.36 -5.44
CA ILE A 50 6.29 6.37 -5.42
C ILE A 50 6.85 4.95 -5.44
N HIS A 51 7.94 4.72 -6.18
CA HIS A 51 8.65 3.46 -6.15
C HIS A 51 9.81 3.52 -5.15
N PRO A 52 9.77 2.78 -4.03
CA PRO A 52 10.78 2.91 -2.98
C PRO A 52 12.21 2.65 -3.44
N ALA A 53 12.43 1.65 -4.34
CA ALA A 53 13.76 1.34 -4.86
C ALA A 53 14.36 2.44 -5.77
N LEU A 54 13.59 3.43 -6.21
CA LEU A 54 14.04 4.51 -7.09
C LEU A 54 14.26 5.83 -6.36
N LEU A 55 14.45 5.80 -5.04
CA LEU A 55 14.72 6.98 -4.23
C LEU A 55 16.20 7.36 -4.29
N SER A 56 16.53 8.39 -5.07
CA SER A 56 17.87 8.97 -5.04
C SER A 56 18.12 9.75 -3.75
N GLU A 57 19.40 9.87 -3.33
CA GLU A 57 19.76 10.66 -2.14
C GLU A 57 19.33 12.12 -2.25
N GLU A 58 19.35 12.67 -3.46
CA GLU A 58 18.84 14.03 -3.70
C GLU A 58 17.35 14.15 -3.42
N LEU A 59 16.55 13.17 -3.88
CA LEU A 59 15.11 13.15 -3.64
C LEU A 59 14.82 12.93 -2.16
N LYS A 60 15.52 12.02 -1.49
CA LYS A 60 15.42 11.82 -0.04
C LYS A 60 15.68 13.13 0.73
N LYS A 61 16.67 13.92 0.31
CA LYS A 61 16.97 15.23 0.92
C LYS A 61 15.83 16.24 0.71
N GLU A 62 15.29 16.32 -0.49
CA GLU A 62 14.13 17.19 -0.78
C GLU A 62 12.92 16.80 0.08
N LEU A 63 12.55 15.49 0.12
CA LEU A 63 11.41 15.01 0.89
C LEU A 63 11.50 15.37 2.39
N ARG A 64 12.69 15.30 2.99
CA ARG A 64 12.90 15.71 4.40
C ARG A 64 12.60 17.19 4.67
N GLN A 65 12.73 18.05 3.65
CA GLN A 65 12.59 19.51 3.79
C GLN A 65 11.18 20.01 3.48
N LEU A 66 10.30 19.16 2.98
CA LEU A 66 8.93 19.55 2.65
C LEU A 66 8.12 19.82 3.92
N PRO A 67 7.18 20.77 3.88
CA PRO A 67 6.29 21.04 5.01
C PRO A 67 5.36 19.86 5.26
N ALA A 68 4.95 19.71 6.52
CA ALA A 68 3.97 18.69 6.90
C ALA A 68 2.63 18.90 6.18
N GLY A 69 1.99 17.79 5.78
CA GLY A 69 0.70 17.80 5.11
C GLY A 69 0.74 18.14 3.61
N LEU A 70 1.92 18.43 3.03
CA LEU A 70 2.01 18.67 1.58
C LEU A 70 1.86 17.39 0.77
N LEU A 71 2.43 16.29 1.25
CA LEU A 71 2.43 15.01 0.53
C LEU A 71 1.80 13.89 1.34
N HIS A 72 1.14 13.01 0.60
CA HIS A 72 0.71 11.70 1.00
C HIS A 72 1.28 10.70 0.00
N LEU A 73 2.12 9.76 0.45
CA LEU A 73 2.89 8.88 -0.42
C LEU A 73 2.35 7.46 -0.42
N GLU A 74 2.01 6.93 -1.58
CA GLU A 74 1.70 5.52 -1.78
C GLU A 74 2.98 4.80 -2.25
N ALA A 75 3.56 4.00 -1.37
CA ALA A 75 4.77 3.24 -1.66
C ALA A 75 4.40 1.82 -2.11
N GLY A 76 4.27 1.63 -3.40
CA GLY A 76 3.98 0.31 -3.98
C GLY A 76 5.16 -0.64 -3.84
N ILE A 77 5.21 -1.46 -2.80
CA ILE A 77 6.21 -2.52 -2.61
C ILE A 77 5.75 -3.84 -3.21
N GLN A 78 4.47 -4.13 -3.18
CA GLN A 78 3.74 -5.27 -3.72
C GLN A 78 3.96 -6.59 -2.96
N SER A 79 5.18 -6.92 -2.55
CA SER A 79 5.60 -8.05 -1.72
C SER A 79 6.99 -7.78 -1.16
N LEU A 80 7.36 -8.43 -0.06
CA LEU A 80 8.72 -8.44 0.49
C LEU A 80 9.46 -9.74 0.13
N ARG A 81 9.01 -10.46 -0.92
CA ARG A 81 9.59 -11.72 -1.41
C ARG A 81 10.24 -11.52 -2.77
N GLU A 82 11.56 -11.65 -2.83
CA GLU A 82 12.31 -11.44 -4.08
C GLU A 82 11.81 -12.33 -5.23
N PRO A 83 11.52 -13.65 -5.03
CA PRO A 83 11.00 -14.50 -6.10
C PRO A 83 9.63 -14.04 -6.63
N VAL A 84 8.76 -13.47 -5.77
CA VAL A 84 7.45 -12.91 -6.15
C VAL A 84 7.63 -11.68 -7.02
N LEU A 85 8.54 -10.79 -6.63
CA LEU A 85 8.84 -9.55 -7.36
C LEU A 85 9.48 -9.85 -8.72
N GLU A 86 10.43 -10.76 -8.78
CA GLU A 86 11.07 -11.21 -10.03
C GLU A 86 10.05 -11.84 -10.98
N LYS A 87 9.21 -12.76 -10.48
CA LYS A 87 8.18 -13.43 -11.29
C LYS A 87 7.15 -12.45 -11.83
N SER A 88 6.87 -11.41 -11.06
CA SER A 88 5.98 -10.28 -11.43
C SER A 88 6.69 -9.20 -12.26
N ARG A 89 7.98 -9.38 -12.58
CA ARG A 89 8.83 -8.41 -13.30
C ARG A 89 8.85 -7.02 -12.67
N ARG A 90 8.87 -6.98 -11.34
CA ARG A 90 9.00 -5.71 -10.61
C ARG A 90 10.42 -5.15 -10.78
N ILE A 91 10.52 -3.86 -11.09
CA ILE A 91 11.79 -3.17 -11.29
C ILE A 91 12.49 -2.92 -9.94
N GLY A 92 13.83 -3.02 -9.93
CA GLY A 92 14.67 -2.74 -8.77
C GLY A 92 14.93 -3.95 -7.89
N LYS A 93 15.89 -3.81 -6.98
CA LYS A 93 16.21 -4.86 -5.99
C LYS A 93 15.34 -4.71 -4.76
N LEU A 94 14.99 -5.82 -4.14
CA LEU A 94 14.23 -5.82 -2.90
C LEU A 94 14.96 -5.03 -1.79
N SER A 95 16.29 -5.18 -1.68
CA SER A 95 17.10 -4.44 -0.70
C SER A 95 16.92 -2.93 -0.79
N ASP A 96 16.95 -2.40 -2.02
CA ASP A 96 16.82 -0.96 -2.29
C ASP A 96 15.38 -0.49 -1.99
N ALA A 97 14.39 -1.33 -2.32
CA ALA A 97 12.99 -1.06 -2.00
C ALA A 97 12.73 -1.02 -0.49
N LEU A 98 13.31 -1.95 0.27
CA LEU A 98 13.20 -1.98 1.73
C LEU A 98 13.91 -0.79 2.39
N GLU A 99 15.10 -0.42 1.91
CA GLU A 99 15.80 0.76 2.40
C GLU A 99 14.99 2.03 2.13
N GLY A 100 14.49 2.18 0.90
CA GLY A 100 13.66 3.30 0.51
C GLY A 100 12.37 3.38 1.33
N LEU A 101 11.70 2.25 1.56
CA LEU A 101 10.48 2.21 2.36
C LEU A 101 10.75 2.57 3.84
N LYS A 102 11.81 2.04 4.45
CA LYS A 102 12.23 2.44 5.80
C LYS A 102 12.48 3.93 5.90
N PHE A 103 13.14 4.48 4.88
CA PHE A 103 13.35 5.93 4.81
C PHE A 103 12.01 6.68 4.76
N LEU A 104 11.07 6.29 3.90
CA LEU A 104 9.76 6.94 3.80
C LEU A 104 8.99 6.88 5.12
N CYS A 105 8.95 5.70 5.75
CA CYS A 105 8.29 5.50 7.05
C CYS A 105 8.95 6.27 8.20
N SER A 106 10.22 6.69 8.04
CA SER A 106 10.92 7.51 9.04
C SER A 106 10.60 9.01 8.97
N LEU A 107 9.91 9.43 7.91
CA LEU A 107 9.55 10.83 7.72
C LEU A 107 8.33 11.19 8.58
N SER A 108 8.46 12.21 9.43
CA SER A 108 7.38 12.70 10.29
C SER A 108 6.51 13.79 9.65
N ASN A 109 6.93 14.28 8.49
CA ASN A 109 6.27 15.39 7.79
C ASN A 109 5.31 14.94 6.67
N MET A 110 5.15 13.63 6.46
CA MET A 110 4.22 13.09 5.47
C MET A 110 3.71 11.72 5.88
N GLU A 111 2.54 11.36 5.38
CA GLU A 111 1.96 10.04 5.53
C GLU A 111 2.47 9.12 4.42
N THR A 112 2.79 7.87 4.76
CA THR A 112 3.28 6.86 3.83
C THR A 112 2.43 5.60 3.93
N HIS A 113 1.83 5.20 2.81
CA HIS A 113 1.19 3.90 2.65
C HIS A 113 2.19 2.89 2.08
N ALA A 114 2.14 1.67 2.58
CA ALA A 114 2.85 0.53 2.02
C ALA A 114 1.85 -0.46 1.41
N ASP A 115 1.95 -0.69 0.10
CA ASP A 115 0.98 -1.49 -0.62
C ASP A 115 1.52 -2.89 -0.91
N LEU A 116 0.76 -3.91 -0.52
CA LEU A 116 0.95 -5.30 -0.86
C LEU A 116 -0.15 -5.78 -1.82
N ILE A 117 0.13 -6.81 -2.63
CA ILE A 117 -0.85 -7.37 -3.56
C ILE A 117 -0.99 -8.87 -3.34
N ALA A 118 -2.13 -9.31 -2.83
CA ALA A 118 -2.49 -10.73 -2.73
C ALA A 118 -2.84 -11.30 -4.11
N GLY A 119 -2.39 -12.53 -4.37
CA GLY A 119 -2.62 -13.22 -5.65
C GLY A 119 -1.54 -13.00 -6.70
N LEU A 120 -0.40 -12.40 -6.33
CA LEU A 120 0.80 -12.45 -7.17
C LEU A 120 1.32 -13.89 -7.29
N PRO A 121 1.93 -14.29 -8.45
CA PRO A 121 2.57 -15.59 -8.60
C PRO A 121 3.63 -15.83 -7.52
N LEU A 122 3.72 -17.05 -7.00
CA LEU A 122 4.63 -17.47 -5.93
C LEU A 122 4.35 -16.86 -4.55
N TYR A 123 3.30 -16.06 -4.37
CA TYR A 123 3.02 -15.37 -3.11
C TYR A 123 1.98 -16.13 -2.29
N ARG A 124 2.39 -16.66 -1.15
CA ARG A 124 1.57 -17.48 -0.27
C ARG A 124 0.91 -16.64 0.82
N LEU A 125 -0.19 -17.13 1.37
CA LEU A 125 -0.94 -16.42 2.41
C LEU A 125 -0.10 -16.18 3.68
N ASP A 126 0.67 -17.18 4.12
CA ASP A 126 1.54 -17.05 5.29
C ASP A 126 2.64 -15.99 5.10
N GLU A 127 3.18 -15.87 3.89
CA GLU A 127 4.15 -14.83 3.53
C GLU A 127 3.53 -13.43 3.53
N ILE A 128 2.26 -13.29 3.13
CA ILE A 128 1.52 -12.01 3.22
C ILE A 128 1.42 -11.56 4.67
N PHE A 129 1.09 -12.45 5.60
CA PHE A 129 1.08 -12.13 7.03
C PHE A 129 2.46 -11.67 7.52
N GLU A 130 3.52 -12.39 7.19
CA GLU A 130 4.89 -12.05 7.59
C GLU A 130 5.33 -10.69 7.01
N ASP A 131 4.94 -10.38 5.78
CA ASP A 131 5.21 -9.09 5.16
C ASP A 131 4.50 -7.95 5.91
N ILE A 132 3.24 -8.16 6.33
CA ILE A 132 2.49 -7.19 7.15
C ILE A 132 3.17 -6.97 8.51
N TYR A 133 3.62 -8.03 9.20
CA TYR A 133 4.40 -7.90 10.45
C TYR A 133 5.67 -7.07 10.24
N THR A 134 6.35 -7.26 9.12
CA THR A 134 7.56 -6.49 8.77
C THR A 134 7.24 -5.02 8.53
N LEU A 135 6.17 -4.73 7.78
CA LEU A 135 5.73 -3.36 7.50
C LEU A 135 5.27 -2.62 8.77
N ALA A 136 4.57 -3.32 9.67
CA ALA A 136 4.21 -2.78 10.98
C ALA A 136 5.46 -2.42 11.80
N GLY A 137 6.51 -3.26 11.72
CA GLY A 137 7.82 -2.98 12.33
C GLY A 137 8.54 -1.77 11.75
N TYR A 138 8.32 -1.44 10.48
CA TYR A 138 8.83 -0.20 9.87
C TYR A 138 7.98 1.03 10.23
N ARG A 139 6.86 0.84 10.96
CA ARG A 139 5.92 1.89 11.34
C ARG A 139 5.28 2.56 10.12
N ALA A 140 4.96 1.79 9.08
CA ALA A 140 4.18 2.29 7.95
C ALA A 140 2.91 3.00 8.45
N GLY A 141 2.62 4.17 7.90
CA GLY A 141 1.44 4.96 8.26
C GLY A 141 0.15 4.23 7.95
N GLU A 142 0.09 3.59 6.78
CA GLU A 142 -0.97 2.65 6.41
C GLU A 142 -0.35 1.41 5.75
N ILE A 143 -1.03 0.27 5.87
CA ILE A 143 -0.70 -0.96 5.15
C ILE A 143 -1.93 -1.34 4.34
N GLN A 144 -1.81 -1.27 3.02
CA GLN A 144 -2.87 -1.66 2.10
C GLN A 144 -2.57 -3.05 1.53
N LEU A 145 -3.56 -3.94 1.57
CA LEU A 145 -3.48 -5.26 0.97
C LEU A 145 -4.54 -5.38 -0.11
N GLU A 146 -4.13 -5.17 -1.35
CA GLU A 146 -5.01 -5.22 -2.51
C GLU A 146 -5.08 -6.62 -3.14
N SER A 147 -6.21 -6.94 -3.79
CA SER A 147 -6.31 -8.13 -4.62
C SER A 147 -5.77 -7.86 -6.02
N LEU A 148 -4.97 -8.77 -6.55
CA LEU A 148 -4.46 -8.67 -7.93
C LEU A 148 -5.61 -8.66 -8.94
N LYS A 149 -5.56 -7.72 -9.89
CA LYS A 149 -6.49 -7.60 -11.01
C LYS A 149 -5.73 -7.77 -12.32
N LEU A 150 -6.10 -8.77 -13.12
CA LEU A 150 -5.48 -9.02 -14.42
C LEU A 150 -6.12 -8.17 -15.51
N LEU A 151 -5.67 -6.93 -15.62
CA LEU A 151 -6.22 -5.97 -16.58
C LEU A 151 -5.95 -6.39 -18.02
N PRO A 152 -6.89 -6.12 -18.97
CA PRO A 152 -6.69 -6.37 -20.39
C PRO A 152 -5.41 -5.69 -20.91
N GLY A 153 -4.68 -6.38 -21.80
CA GLY A 153 -3.45 -5.89 -22.41
C GLY A 153 -2.20 -5.98 -21.54
N THR A 154 -2.29 -6.47 -20.30
CA THR A 154 -1.10 -6.68 -19.47
C THR A 154 -0.41 -8.01 -19.83
N GLU A 155 0.92 -8.02 -19.75
CA GLU A 155 1.71 -9.22 -20.00
C GLU A 155 1.34 -10.37 -19.05
N MET A 156 1.12 -10.06 -17.76
CA MET A 156 0.73 -11.04 -16.76
C MET A 156 -0.59 -11.74 -17.14
N ARG A 157 -1.55 -11.00 -17.73
CA ARG A 157 -2.79 -11.59 -18.23
C ARG A 157 -2.55 -12.53 -19.42
N HIS A 158 -1.65 -12.16 -20.35
CA HIS A 158 -1.31 -13.04 -21.49
C HIS A 158 -0.61 -14.31 -21.04
N ARG A 159 0.06 -14.29 -19.90
CA ARG A 159 0.79 -15.42 -19.30
C ARG A 159 0.03 -16.10 -18.17
N ALA A 160 -1.27 -15.80 -17.99
CA ALA A 160 -2.04 -16.29 -16.85
C ALA A 160 -1.99 -17.83 -16.71
N ASP A 161 -2.17 -18.56 -17.82
CA ASP A 161 -2.11 -20.04 -17.83
C ASP A 161 -0.71 -20.55 -17.45
N GLU A 162 0.36 -19.95 -18.01
CA GLU A 162 1.76 -20.28 -17.67
C GLU A 162 2.06 -20.03 -16.18
N LEU A 163 1.44 -18.98 -15.61
CA LEU A 163 1.62 -18.59 -14.21
C LEU A 163 0.65 -19.29 -13.25
N GLY A 164 -0.18 -20.21 -13.76
CA GLY A 164 -1.18 -20.90 -12.96
C GLY A 164 -2.27 -20.01 -12.38
N ILE A 165 -2.51 -18.83 -12.97
CA ILE A 165 -3.45 -17.84 -12.48
C ILE A 165 -4.85 -18.08 -13.06
N ARG A 166 -5.83 -18.23 -12.19
CA ARG A 166 -7.26 -18.17 -12.54
C ARG A 166 -7.84 -16.83 -12.09
N TYR A 167 -8.60 -16.19 -12.96
CA TYR A 167 -9.17 -14.87 -12.70
C TYR A 167 -10.58 -14.73 -13.28
N SER A 168 -11.34 -13.76 -12.79
CA SER A 168 -12.65 -13.42 -13.34
C SER A 168 -12.49 -12.81 -14.75
N PRO A 169 -13.20 -13.31 -15.78
CA PRO A 169 -13.18 -12.70 -17.10
C PRO A 169 -13.93 -11.36 -17.14
N LEU A 170 -14.74 -11.07 -16.13
CA LEU A 170 -15.52 -9.84 -15.98
C LEU A 170 -14.78 -8.81 -15.12
N PRO A 171 -14.98 -7.51 -15.35
CA PRO A 171 -14.45 -6.46 -14.46
C PRO A 171 -14.86 -6.72 -12.99
N PRO A 172 -13.96 -6.49 -12.05
CA PRO A 172 -12.65 -5.87 -12.15
C PRO A 172 -11.50 -6.83 -12.52
N TYR A 173 -11.76 -8.01 -13.08
CA TYR A 173 -10.76 -8.99 -13.52
C TYR A 173 -9.90 -9.55 -12.39
N GLU A 174 -10.52 -9.75 -11.25
CA GLU A 174 -9.86 -10.15 -10.02
C GLU A 174 -9.31 -11.58 -10.12
N VAL A 175 -8.11 -11.79 -9.57
CA VAL A 175 -7.51 -13.12 -9.43
C VAL A 175 -8.30 -13.91 -8.39
N LEU A 176 -8.63 -15.12 -8.76
CA LEU A 176 -9.42 -16.06 -7.93
C LEU A 176 -8.54 -17.14 -7.30
N GLN A 177 -7.42 -17.48 -7.95
CA GLN A 177 -6.50 -18.53 -7.51
C GLN A 177 -5.18 -18.40 -8.26
N THR A 178 -4.06 -18.79 -7.61
CA THR A 178 -2.78 -19.07 -8.28
C THR A 178 -2.30 -20.48 -7.92
N GLY A 179 -1.08 -20.85 -8.35
CA GLY A 179 -0.46 -22.11 -7.94
C GLY A 179 -0.23 -22.22 -6.43
N GLU A 180 -0.03 -21.10 -5.76
CA GLU A 180 0.40 -21.01 -4.36
C GLU A 180 -0.69 -20.56 -3.39
N ILE A 181 -1.75 -19.92 -3.88
CA ILE A 181 -2.85 -19.42 -3.05
C ILE A 181 -4.20 -19.83 -3.61
N SER A 182 -5.00 -20.50 -2.81
CA SER A 182 -6.34 -20.98 -3.14
C SER A 182 -7.40 -19.88 -3.07
N VAL A 183 -8.60 -20.16 -3.59
CA VAL A 183 -9.77 -19.26 -3.49
C VAL A 183 -10.09 -18.90 -2.04
N GLY A 184 -10.06 -19.90 -1.13
CA GLY A 184 -10.33 -19.67 0.30
C GLY A 184 -9.28 -18.82 0.97
N GLU A 185 -8.01 -18.98 0.62
CA GLU A 185 -6.92 -18.17 1.14
C GLU A 185 -6.98 -16.73 0.60
N LEU A 186 -7.35 -16.52 -0.67
CA LEU A 186 -7.59 -15.16 -1.18
C LEU A 186 -8.77 -14.48 -0.49
N GLN A 187 -9.82 -15.24 -0.13
CA GLN A 187 -10.90 -14.69 0.70
C GLN A 187 -10.39 -14.31 2.10
N THR A 188 -9.49 -15.10 2.67
CA THR A 188 -8.82 -14.77 3.95
C THR A 188 -7.95 -13.52 3.81
N ALA A 189 -7.19 -13.37 2.72
CA ALA A 189 -6.43 -12.16 2.44
C ALA A 189 -7.32 -10.91 2.31
N ARG A 190 -8.50 -11.02 1.68
CA ARG A 190 -9.49 -9.91 1.63
C ARG A 190 -10.04 -9.53 3.01
N ARG A 191 -10.28 -10.51 3.87
CA ARG A 191 -10.69 -10.25 5.26
C ARG A 191 -9.55 -9.61 6.06
N LEU A 192 -8.31 -10.05 5.82
CA LEU A 192 -7.12 -9.43 6.40
C LEU A 192 -6.98 -7.95 5.97
N SER A 193 -7.22 -7.64 4.69
CA SER A 193 -7.28 -6.25 4.20
C SER A 193 -8.31 -5.43 4.98
N ARG A 194 -9.55 -5.94 5.16
CA ARG A 194 -10.57 -5.27 5.96
C ARG A 194 -10.18 -5.09 7.42
N LEU A 195 -9.45 -6.06 8.00
CA LEU A 195 -8.93 -5.94 9.37
C LEU A 195 -7.92 -4.80 9.45
N LEU A 196 -6.98 -4.71 8.49
CA LEU A 196 -6.01 -3.62 8.43
C LEU A 196 -6.73 -2.26 8.33
N ASP A 197 -7.70 -2.12 7.43
CA ASP A 197 -8.47 -0.88 7.28
C ASP A 197 -9.25 -0.51 8.54
N ALA A 198 -9.85 -1.52 9.20
CA ALA A 198 -10.67 -1.28 10.37
C ALA A 198 -9.87 -0.91 11.62
N PHE A 199 -8.64 -1.40 11.76
CA PHE A 199 -7.87 -1.28 12.98
C PHE A 199 -6.50 -0.63 12.78
N TYR A 200 -5.65 -1.17 11.90
CA TYR A 200 -4.30 -0.64 11.67
C TYR A 200 -4.33 0.72 10.95
N ASN A 201 -5.15 0.88 9.92
CA ASN A 201 -5.25 2.10 9.12
C ASN A 201 -6.23 3.13 9.73
N THR A 202 -6.84 2.82 10.87
CA THR A 202 -7.72 3.74 11.58
C THR A 202 -6.96 4.46 12.70
N PRO A 203 -6.76 5.80 12.64
CA PRO A 203 -5.90 6.55 13.58
C PRO A 203 -6.20 6.28 15.05
N ALA A 204 -7.47 6.12 15.42
CA ALA A 204 -7.87 5.86 16.81
C ALA A 204 -7.35 4.52 17.37
N TRP A 205 -7.10 3.53 16.52
CA TRP A 205 -6.71 2.17 16.92
C TRP A 205 -5.33 1.77 16.42
N GLN A 206 -4.70 2.59 15.60
CA GLN A 206 -3.46 2.29 14.91
C GLN A 206 -2.33 1.90 15.86
N GLU A 207 -2.05 2.74 16.85
CA GLU A 207 -0.91 2.49 17.75
C GLU A 207 -1.13 1.24 18.60
N LEU A 208 -2.34 1.04 19.14
CA LEU A 208 -2.68 -0.17 19.88
C LEU A 208 -2.56 -1.42 18.99
N THR A 209 -3.12 -1.36 17.77
CA THR A 209 -3.05 -2.49 16.84
C THR A 209 -1.60 -2.81 16.47
N ARG A 210 -0.78 -1.80 16.24
CA ARG A 210 0.65 -1.96 15.95
C ARG A 210 1.38 -2.64 17.11
N GLU A 211 1.17 -2.18 18.33
CA GLU A 211 1.79 -2.78 19.52
C GLU A 211 1.37 -4.26 19.69
N LEU A 212 0.11 -4.60 19.46
CA LEU A 212 -0.37 -5.98 19.51
C LEU A 212 0.31 -6.84 18.42
N ILE A 213 0.44 -6.31 17.20
CA ILE A 213 1.14 -6.99 16.10
C ILE A 213 2.61 -7.23 16.43
N LEU A 214 3.30 -6.24 17.00
CA LEU A 214 4.74 -6.34 17.30
C LEU A 214 5.05 -7.26 18.49
N ASN A 215 4.15 -7.32 19.46
CA ASN A 215 4.33 -8.16 20.66
C ASN A 215 3.92 -9.63 20.45
N ASP A 216 3.07 -9.92 19.46
CA ASP A 216 2.59 -11.27 19.19
C ASP A 216 2.44 -11.55 17.69
N ARG A 217 3.38 -12.33 17.15
CA ARG A 217 3.37 -12.76 15.74
C ARG A 217 2.18 -13.63 15.33
N ARG A 218 1.33 -14.04 16.27
CA ARG A 218 0.08 -14.76 15.99
C ARG A 218 -1.15 -13.89 16.17
N PHE A 219 -0.99 -12.63 16.57
CA PHE A 219 -2.11 -11.74 16.85
C PHE A 219 -3.05 -11.62 15.64
N LEU A 220 -2.53 -11.26 14.46
CA LEU A 220 -3.37 -11.09 13.26
C LEU A 220 -4.15 -12.37 12.89
N TYR A 221 -3.50 -13.53 12.97
CA TYR A 221 -4.16 -14.83 12.71
C TYR A 221 -5.31 -15.08 13.67
N ARG A 222 -5.07 -14.92 14.98
CA ARG A 222 -6.08 -15.16 16.02
C ARG A 222 -7.20 -14.14 15.98
N PHE A 223 -6.85 -12.87 15.77
CA PHE A 223 -7.82 -11.80 15.72
C PHE A 223 -8.71 -11.90 14.47
N LEU A 224 -8.13 -12.24 13.30
CA LEU A 224 -8.89 -12.48 12.10
C LEU A 224 -9.82 -13.70 12.23
N ALA A 225 -9.34 -14.80 12.86
CA ALA A 225 -10.16 -15.96 13.15
C ALA A 225 -11.34 -15.59 14.05
N TYR A 226 -11.10 -14.91 15.17
CA TYR A 226 -12.13 -14.42 16.07
C TYR A 226 -13.18 -13.55 15.36
N LEU A 227 -12.75 -12.54 14.60
CA LEU A 227 -13.66 -11.67 13.87
C LEU A 227 -14.47 -12.40 12.81
N THR A 228 -13.91 -13.46 12.22
CA THR A 228 -14.58 -14.31 11.23
C THR A 228 -15.62 -15.21 11.87
N GLU A 229 -15.28 -15.89 12.97
CA GLU A 229 -16.19 -16.78 13.73
C GLU A 229 -17.34 -15.99 14.35
N ALA A 230 -17.06 -14.79 14.85
CA ALA A 230 -18.07 -13.87 15.39
C ALA A 230 -18.90 -13.17 14.30
N ASN A 231 -18.63 -13.44 13.00
CA ASN A 231 -19.28 -12.78 11.86
C ASN A 231 -19.20 -11.24 11.90
N LEU A 232 -18.08 -10.69 12.35
CA LEU A 232 -17.86 -9.25 12.51
C LEU A 232 -17.06 -8.65 11.34
N ILE A 233 -16.11 -9.41 10.75
CA ILE A 233 -15.19 -8.88 9.74
C ILE A 233 -15.88 -8.48 8.43
N ASP A 234 -16.98 -9.12 8.09
CA ASP A 234 -17.72 -8.89 6.85
C ASP A 234 -18.86 -7.86 7.03
N GLN A 235 -18.97 -7.22 8.23
CA GLN A 235 -20.00 -6.24 8.55
C GLN A 235 -19.41 -4.88 8.93
N PRO A 236 -20.10 -3.77 8.62
CA PRO A 236 -19.68 -2.46 9.09
C PRO A 236 -19.68 -2.40 10.63
N MET A 237 -18.60 -1.89 11.21
CA MET A 237 -18.49 -1.66 12.65
C MET A 237 -18.28 -0.18 12.93
N SER A 238 -19.04 0.37 13.91
CA SER A 238 -18.78 1.71 14.43
C SER A 238 -17.38 1.77 15.08
N LEU A 239 -16.83 2.97 15.19
CA LEU A 239 -15.53 3.17 15.83
C LEU A 239 -15.52 2.64 17.28
N GLU A 240 -16.58 2.91 18.03
CA GLU A 240 -16.77 2.43 19.40
C GLU A 240 -16.77 0.89 19.47
N ARG A 241 -17.52 0.23 18.58
CA ARG A 241 -17.58 -1.23 18.54
C ARG A 241 -16.23 -1.86 18.20
N ARG A 242 -15.43 -1.21 17.36
CA ARG A 242 -14.05 -1.67 17.06
C ARG A 242 -13.20 -1.68 18.34
N GLY A 243 -13.30 -0.65 19.18
CA GLY A 243 -12.58 -0.61 20.45
C GLY A 243 -13.02 -1.66 21.47
N LEU A 244 -14.26 -2.15 21.40
CA LEU A 244 -14.74 -3.21 22.29
C LEU A 244 -14.29 -4.61 21.87
N VAL A 245 -13.90 -4.82 20.62
CA VAL A 245 -13.47 -6.13 20.11
C VAL A 245 -11.95 -6.24 19.96
N LEU A 246 -11.24 -5.11 19.91
CA LEU A 246 -9.77 -5.04 19.92
C LEU A 246 -9.20 -5.27 21.33
#